data_03a07f37de6d519c35ae14faf379854a
#
_entry.id   03a07f37de6d519c35ae14faf379854a
#
_cell.length_a   1.000
_cell.length_b   1.000
_cell.length_c   1.000
_cell.angle_alpha   90.00
_cell.angle_beta   90.00
_cell.angle_gamma   90.00
#
_symmetry.space_group_name_H-M   'P 1'
#
loop_
_entity.id
_entity.type
_entity.pdbx_description
1 polymer ?
#
loop_
_entity_poly.entity_id
_entity_poly.type
_entity_poly.pdbx_seq_one_letter_code
_entity_poly.pdbx_strand_id
1 'polypeptide(L)'
;MTNTLTFFAQPYDISACGFYFTSLDEYNSKYKSNVNSYGQPIEEYEIQYINGSKAETELFAITSLEQMHIPQYFKLADQITNDHDVISFSIAVNDLHKKIDADTNLDDFNDEISIHYADTYKDLAEQFIDEGMLGDIPQHLQNYIDADAYANDLKCDYFKADVMGETVFYMSF
;
A
#
# COMPACT_ATOMS: atom_id res chain seq x y z
N MET A 1 -1.58 15.69 15.53
CA MET A 1 -2.34 16.37 14.46
C MET A 1 -2.80 15.26 13.55
N THR A 2 -4.11 15.12 13.36
CA THR A 2 -4.65 14.16 12.38
C THR A 2 -4.31 14.68 10.99
N ASN A 3 -3.48 13.95 10.25
CA ASN A 3 -3.24 14.25 8.85
C ASN A 3 -4.56 14.01 8.10
N THR A 4 -5.11 15.05 7.51
CA THR A 4 -6.33 14.90 6.69
C THR A 4 -5.89 14.61 5.27
N LEU A 5 -6.40 13.53 4.69
CA LEU A 5 -6.20 13.18 3.28
C LEU A 5 -6.55 14.38 2.40
N THR A 6 -5.60 14.84 1.62
CA THR A 6 -5.75 16.04 0.81
C THR A 6 -5.05 15.87 -0.54
N PHE A 7 -5.76 16.21 -1.60
CA PHE A 7 -5.26 16.26 -2.97
C PHE A 7 -5.39 17.67 -3.55
N PHE A 8 -4.64 17.90 -4.61
CA PHE A 8 -4.79 19.08 -5.46
C PHE A 8 -5.03 18.65 -6.90
N ALA A 9 -6.09 19.18 -7.52
CA ALA A 9 -6.38 19.02 -8.91
C ALA A 9 -5.80 20.22 -9.68
N GLN A 10 -4.70 19.99 -10.38
CA GLN A 10 -4.04 21.00 -11.19
C GLN A 10 -4.56 20.93 -12.64
N PRO A 11 -5.29 21.95 -13.13
CA PRO A 11 -5.75 21.92 -14.51
C PRO A 11 -4.58 22.04 -15.50
N TYR A 12 -4.67 21.35 -16.63
CA TYR A 12 -3.76 21.57 -17.76
C TYR A 12 -4.03 22.89 -18.49
N ASP A 13 -5.23 23.44 -18.34
CA ASP A 13 -5.56 24.78 -18.86
C ASP A 13 -4.94 25.86 -17.97
N ILE A 14 -3.93 26.57 -18.50
CA ILE A 14 -3.20 27.64 -17.81
C ILE A 14 -4.07 28.85 -17.45
N SER A 15 -5.25 29.00 -18.06
CA SER A 15 -6.20 30.07 -17.78
C SER A 15 -7.21 29.72 -16.68
N ALA A 16 -7.10 28.52 -16.09
CA ALA A 16 -7.94 28.03 -15.00
C ALA A 16 -7.17 27.93 -13.68
N CYS A 17 -7.90 27.93 -12.58
CA CYS A 17 -7.34 27.68 -11.24
C CYS A 17 -7.59 26.23 -10.81
N GLY A 18 -6.58 25.61 -10.19
CA GLY A 18 -6.71 24.32 -9.54
C GLY A 18 -7.47 24.43 -8.20
N PHE A 19 -7.81 23.28 -7.62
CA PHE A 19 -8.51 23.22 -6.35
C PHE A 19 -8.05 22.04 -5.51
N TYR A 20 -8.09 22.24 -4.17
CA TYR A 20 -7.89 21.16 -3.21
C TYR A 20 -9.17 20.38 -3.00
N PHE A 21 -9.04 19.08 -2.66
CA PHE A 21 -10.18 18.23 -2.27
C PHE A 21 -9.72 17.13 -1.30
N THR A 22 -10.66 16.68 -0.49
CA THR A 22 -10.44 15.68 0.58
C THR A 22 -11.36 14.47 0.46
N SER A 23 -12.30 14.51 -0.49
CA SER A 23 -13.25 13.43 -0.77
C SER A 23 -13.67 13.41 -2.23
N LEU A 24 -14.22 12.27 -2.67
CA LEU A 24 -14.78 12.12 -4.02
C LEU A 24 -15.93 13.10 -4.28
N ASP A 25 -16.80 13.33 -3.30
CA ASP A 25 -17.93 14.25 -3.43
C ASP A 25 -17.46 15.69 -3.60
N GLU A 26 -16.46 16.10 -2.82
CA GLU A 26 -15.84 17.41 -2.94
C GLU A 26 -15.17 17.60 -4.31
N TYR A 27 -14.41 16.59 -4.77
CA TYR A 27 -13.85 16.60 -6.12
C TYR A 27 -14.93 16.78 -7.19
N ASN A 28 -15.96 15.95 -7.18
CA ASN A 28 -17.04 15.98 -8.17
C ASN A 28 -17.78 17.32 -8.18
N SER A 29 -18.00 17.92 -6.99
CA SER A 29 -18.65 19.24 -6.88
C SER A 29 -17.82 20.35 -7.49
N LYS A 30 -16.50 20.38 -7.17
CA LYS A 30 -15.56 21.38 -7.67
C LYS A 30 -15.29 21.20 -9.16
N TYR A 31 -15.11 19.94 -9.61
CA TYR A 31 -14.94 19.61 -11.03
C TYR A 31 -16.08 20.16 -11.89
N LYS A 32 -17.34 19.94 -11.50
CA LYS A 32 -18.51 20.40 -12.24
C LYS A 32 -18.65 21.92 -12.33
N SER A 33 -18.11 22.65 -11.35
CA SER A 33 -18.22 24.10 -11.26
C SER A 33 -16.99 24.85 -11.75
N ASN A 34 -15.87 24.14 -11.99
CA ASN A 34 -14.62 24.79 -12.39
C ASN A 34 -14.64 25.21 -13.86
N VAL A 35 -14.33 26.47 -14.09
CA VAL A 35 -14.27 27.05 -15.43
C VAL A 35 -13.00 27.88 -15.58
N ASN A 36 -12.54 28.00 -16.82
CA ASN A 36 -11.42 28.88 -17.14
C ASN A 36 -11.84 30.37 -17.17
N SER A 37 -10.88 31.25 -17.41
CA SER A 37 -11.12 32.71 -17.50
C SER A 37 -12.09 33.13 -18.61
N TYR A 38 -12.43 32.22 -19.51
CA TYR A 38 -13.38 32.40 -20.59
C TYR A 38 -14.76 31.80 -20.33
N GLY A 39 -14.95 31.21 -19.14
CA GLY A 39 -16.21 30.55 -18.74
C GLY A 39 -16.40 29.16 -19.34
N GLN A 40 -15.34 28.53 -19.86
CA GLN A 40 -15.41 27.18 -20.43
C GLN A 40 -15.08 26.14 -19.35
N PRO A 41 -15.78 24.97 -19.30
CA PRO A 41 -15.50 23.90 -18.38
C PRO A 41 -14.07 23.36 -18.57
N ILE A 42 -13.46 22.93 -17.48
CA ILE A 42 -12.17 22.24 -17.48
C ILE A 42 -12.40 20.75 -17.45
N GLU A 43 -11.77 20.01 -18.35
CA GLU A 43 -11.97 18.57 -18.51
C GLU A 43 -10.81 17.75 -17.95
N GLU A 44 -9.58 18.28 -17.98
CA GLU A 44 -8.38 17.51 -17.64
C GLU A 44 -7.56 18.15 -16.52
N TYR A 45 -7.20 17.30 -15.53
CA TYR A 45 -6.42 17.66 -14.35
C TYR A 45 -5.32 16.65 -14.10
N GLU A 46 -4.15 17.13 -13.70
CA GLU A 46 -3.16 16.37 -12.98
C GLU A 46 -3.55 16.28 -11.50
N ILE A 47 -3.55 15.09 -10.92
CA ILE A 47 -3.90 14.88 -9.52
C ILE A 47 -2.63 14.75 -8.69
N GLN A 48 -2.47 15.64 -7.73
CA GLN A 48 -1.31 15.72 -6.86
C GLN A 48 -1.71 15.35 -5.42
N TYR A 49 -0.96 14.43 -4.81
CA TYR A 49 -1.10 14.10 -3.39
C TYR A 49 -0.41 15.19 -2.55
N ILE A 50 -1.11 15.73 -1.57
CA ILE A 50 -0.61 16.83 -0.74
C ILE A 50 -0.35 16.37 0.70
N ASN A 51 -1.28 15.61 1.29
CA ASN A 51 -1.19 15.17 2.69
C ASN A 51 -2.09 13.97 2.96
N GLY A 52 -1.70 13.15 3.96
CA GLY A 52 -2.47 12.00 4.46
C GLY A 52 -1.63 11.11 5.36
N SER A 53 -2.16 9.96 5.72
CA SER A 53 -1.46 8.92 6.46
C SER A 53 -0.40 8.22 5.61
N LYS A 54 0.47 7.41 6.23
CA LYS A 54 1.42 6.56 5.51
C LYS A 54 0.71 5.58 4.57
N ALA A 55 -0.36 4.96 5.04
CA ALA A 55 -1.16 4.00 4.27
C ALA A 55 -1.80 4.66 3.04
N GLU A 56 -2.38 5.85 3.18
CA GLU A 56 -2.95 6.62 2.07
C GLU A 56 -1.88 7.07 1.07
N THR A 57 -0.67 7.40 1.56
CA THR A 57 0.48 7.75 0.70
C THR A 57 0.92 6.55 -0.14
N GLU A 58 1.05 5.40 0.49
CA GLU A 58 1.41 4.15 -0.20
C GLU A 58 0.35 3.78 -1.25
N LEU A 59 -0.93 3.83 -0.87
CA LEU A 59 -2.03 3.55 -1.78
C LEU A 59 -2.02 4.49 -3.00
N PHE A 60 -1.69 5.78 -2.80
CA PHE A 60 -1.54 6.72 -3.91
C PHE A 60 -0.42 6.31 -4.87
N ALA A 61 0.73 5.91 -4.32
CA ALA A 61 1.87 5.45 -5.11
C ALA A 61 1.53 4.18 -5.92
N ILE A 62 0.89 3.20 -5.29
CA ILE A 62 0.51 1.92 -5.91
C ILE A 62 -0.49 2.13 -7.06
N THR A 63 -1.50 2.97 -6.84
CA THR A 63 -2.59 3.16 -7.81
C THR A 63 -2.17 4.03 -8.99
N SER A 64 -0.99 4.69 -8.94
CA SER A 64 -0.53 5.64 -9.96
C SER A 64 -1.66 6.59 -10.37
N LEU A 65 -2.23 7.27 -9.38
CA LEU A 65 -3.53 7.94 -9.45
C LEU A 65 -3.60 9.00 -10.56
N GLU A 66 -4.34 8.68 -11.61
CA GLU A 66 -4.80 9.62 -12.62
C GLU A 66 -6.23 10.08 -12.32
N GLN A 67 -6.68 11.14 -12.97
CA GLN A 67 -8.03 11.70 -12.77
C GLN A 67 -9.15 10.64 -12.88
N MET A 68 -9.03 9.72 -13.83
CA MET A 68 -10.03 8.66 -14.05
C MET A 68 -10.09 7.63 -12.92
N HIS A 69 -9.03 7.49 -12.13
CA HIS A 69 -8.91 6.51 -11.05
C HIS A 69 -9.31 7.07 -9.68
N ILE A 70 -9.69 8.36 -9.58
CA ILE A 70 -10.09 8.99 -8.31
C ILE A 70 -11.19 8.21 -7.58
N PRO A 71 -12.29 7.75 -8.24
CA PRO A 71 -13.32 6.98 -7.55
C PRO A 71 -12.80 5.67 -6.95
N GLN A 72 -11.91 4.98 -7.67
CA GLN A 72 -11.29 3.74 -7.21
C GLN A 72 -10.35 3.97 -6.03
N TYR A 73 -9.53 5.02 -6.10
CA TYR A 73 -8.68 5.39 -4.97
C TYR A 73 -9.48 5.60 -3.69
N PHE A 74 -10.54 6.41 -3.72
CA PHE A 74 -11.37 6.64 -2.53
C PHE A 74 -12.08 5.38 -2.06
N LYS A 75 -12.54 4.51 -2.99
CA LYS A 75 -13.10 3.20 -2.64
C LYS A 75 -12.10 2.35 -1.84
N LEU A 76 -10.83 2.30 -2.27
CA LEU A 76 -9.79 1.55 -1.57
C LEU A 76 -9.36 2.23 -0.27
N ALA A 77 -9.23 3.56 -0.26
CA ALA A 77 -8.85 4.32 0.93
C ALA A 77 -9.87 4.17 2.06
N ASP A 78 -11.16 4.12 1.75
CA ASP A 78 -12.23 3.89 2.73
C ASP A 78 -12.19 2.48 3.37
N GLN A 79 -11.47 1.53 2.77
CA GLN A 79 -11.29 0.17 3.27
C GLN A 79 -10.07 0.03 4.20
N ILE A 80 -9.21 1.03 4.28
CA ILE A 80 -8.01 0.97 5.14
C ILE A 80 -8.44 0.90 6.61
N THR A 81 -8.25 -0.26 7.22
CA THR A 81 -8.51 -0.48 8.64
C THR A 81 -7.22 -0.61 9.46
N ASN A 82 -6.16 -1.06 8.81
CA ASN A 82 -4.82 -1.24 9.39
C ASN A 82 -3.74 -1.16 8.29
N ASP A 83 -2.48 -1.06 8.71
CA ASP A 83 -1.35 -0.96 7.78
C ASP A 83 -1.07 -2.28 7.05
N HIS A 84 -1.44 -3.43 7.64
CA HIS A 84 -1.22 -4.75 7.06
C HIS A 84 -1.93 -4.93 5.71
N ASP A 85 -3.18 -4.47 5.59
CA ASP A 85 -3.96 -4.57 4.35
C ASP A 85 -3.26 -3.81 3.21
N VAL A 86 -2.73 -2.63 3.52
CA VAL A 86 -2.00 -1.81 2.53
C VAL A 86 -0.66 -2.43 2.17
N ILE A 87 0.06 -3.03 3.13
CA ILE A 87 1.33 -3.73 2.86
C ILE A 87 1.09 -4.93 1.96
N SER A 88 0.08 -5.75 2.27
CA SER A 88 -0.31 -6.91 1.45
C SER A 88 -0.66 -6.48 0.02
N PHE A 89 -1.47 -5.43 -0.11
CA PHE A 89 -1.87 -4.87 -1.39
C PHE A 89 -0.68 -4.30 -2.17
N SER A 90 0.26 -3.61 -1.49
CA SER A 90 1.49 -3.09 -2.11
C SER A 90 2.35 -4.21 -2.68
N ILE A 91 2.58 -5.27 -1.91
CA ILE A 91 3.33 -6.45 -2.36
C ILE A 91 2.63 -7.11 -3.56
N ALA A 92 1.30 -7.30 -3.49
CA ALA A 92 0.53 -7.89 -4.57
C ALA A 92 0.72 -7.14 -5.90
N VAL A 93 0.65 -5.82 -5.86
CA VAL A 93 0.72 -4.99 -7.07
C VAL A 93 2.16 -4.81 -7.55
N ASN A 94 3.08 -4.43 -6.66
CA ASN A 94 4.44 -4.06 -7.05
C ASN A 94 5.33 -5.28 -7.33
N ASP A 95 5.25 -6.32 -6.50
CA ASP A 95 6.15 -7.47 -6.58
C ASP A 95 5.52 -8.65 -7.34
N LEU A 96 4.24 -8.93 -7.10
CA LEU A 96 3.52 -10.03 -7.76
C LEU A 96 2.79 -9.60 -9.04
N HIS A 97 2.83 -8.30 -9.37
CA HIS A 97 2.26 -7.72 -10.59
C HIS A 97 0.76 -8.00 -10.77
N LYS A 98 0.03 -8.09 -9.66
CA LYS A 98 -1.44 -8.20 -9.68
C LYS A 98 -2.04 -6.92 -10.26
N LYS A 99 -3.08 -7.06 -11.05
CA LYS A 99 -3.77 -5.91 -11.67
C LYS A 99 -4.84 -5.38 -10.76
N ILE A 100 -4.94 -4.05 -10.74
CA ILE A 100 -6.03 -3.34 -10.07
C ILE A 100 -7.11 -3.04 -11.10
N ASP A 101 -8.35 -3.38 -10.81
CA ASP A 101 -9.52 -3.03 -11.61
C ASP A 101 -10.62 -2.42 -10.74
N ALA A 102 -11.77 -2.08 -11.33
CA ALA A 102 -12.86 -1.40 -10.64
C ALA A 102 -13.47 -2.23 -9.48
N ASP A 103 -13.37 -3.56 -9.57
CA ASP A 103 -13.95 -4.48 -8.59
C ASP A 103 -12.97 -4.84 -7.48
N THR A 104 -11.67 -4.57 -7.66
CA THR A 104 -10.60 -4.86 -6.70
C THR A 104 -10.87 -4.21 -5.34
N ASN A 105 -10.70 -4.97 -4.25
CA ASN A 105 -10.75 -4.50 -2.87
C ASN A 105 -9.36 -4.62 -2.22
N LEU A 106 -9.18 -3.90 -1.10
CA LEU A 106 -7.87 -3.81 -0.45
C LEU A 106 -7.44 -5.15 0.16
N ASP A 107 -8.39 -5.97 0.59
CA ASP A 107 -8.19 -7.26 1.26
C ASP A 107 -8.18 -8.47 0.31
N ASP A 108 -8.38 -8.27 -1.00
CA ASP A 108 -8.45 -9.37 -1.98
C ASP A 108 -7.20 -10.26 -2.00
N PHE A 109 -6.06 -9.75 -1.56
CA PHE A 109 -4.77 -10.46 -1.59
C PHE A 109 -4.30 -10.95 -0.22
N ASN A 110 -5.03 -10.66 0.87
CA ASN A 110 -4.59 -11.03 2.22
C ASN A 110 -4.45 -12.54 2.43
N ASP A 111 -5.32 -13.34 1.81
CA ASP A 111 -5.26 -14.80 1.91
C ASP A 111 -4.20 -15.43 0.98
N GLU A 112 -3.68 -14.68 0.01
CA GLU A 112 -2.70 -15.16 -0.95
C GLU A 112 -1.24 -14.87 -0.52
N ILE A 113 -1.05 -14.01 0.49
CA ILE A 113 0.26 -13.50 0.90
C ILE A 113 0.41 -13.66 2.42
N SER A 114 1.40 -14.45 2.84
CA SER A 114 1.81 -14.50 4.25
C SER A 114 2.88 -13.47 4.51
N ILE A 115 2.70 -12.59 5.50
CA ILE A 115 3.61 -11.49 5.83
C ILE A 115 4.13 -11.65 7.25
N HIS A 116 5.45 -11.52 7.42
CA HIS A 116 6.16 -11.55 8.68
C HIS A 116 7.01 -10.31 8.84
N TYR A 117 6.97 -9.70 10.02
CA TYR A 117 7.74 -8.49 10.34
C TYR A 117 9.06 -8.89 10.99
N ALA A 118 10.17 -8.62 10.33
CA ALA A 118 11.52 -8.85 10.83
C ALA A 118 12.51 -7.91 10.10
N ASP A 119 13.64 -7.60 10.72
CA ASP A 119 14.65 -6.73 10.09
C ASP A 119 15.56 -7.53 9.14
N THR A 120 15.86 -8.78 9.50
CA THR A 120 16.75 -9.67 8.75
C THR A 120 16.16 -11.07 8.61
N TYR A 121 16.69 -11.87 7.67
CA TYR A 121 16.33 -13.29 7.57
C TYR A 121 16.69 -14.07 8.85
N LYS A 122 17.71 -13.62 9.59
CA LYS A 122 18.08 -14.25 10.85
C LYS A 122 17.02 -14.00 11.92
N ASP A 123 16.53 -12.77 12.03
CA ASP A 123 15.45 -12.42 12.97
C ASP A 123 14.18 -13.20 12.64
N LEU A 124 13.86 -13.36 11.33
CA LEU A 124 12.75 -14.20 10.88
C LEU A 124 12.95 -15.67 11.26
N ALA A 125 14.16 -16.21 11.10
CA ALA A 125 14.49 -17.58 11.49
C ALA A 125 14.38 -17.79 12.99
N GLU A 126 14.86 -16.86 13.80
CA GLU A 126 14.74 -16.87 15.25
C GLU A 126 13.28 -16.82 15.68
N GLN A 127 12.48 -15.95 15.08
CA GLN A 127 11.03 -15.89 15.31
C GLN A 127 10.36 -17.23 15.01
N PHE A 128 10.63 -17.85 13.87
CA PHE A 128 10.06 -19.14 13.48
C PHE A 128 10.48 -20.29 14.40
N ILE A 129 11.72 -20.26 14.91
CA ILE A 129 12.20 -21.22 15.91
C ILE A 129 11.40 -21.07 17.20
N ASP A 130 11.21 -19.83 17.68
CA ASP A 130 10.48 -19.53 18.91
C ASP A 130 8.98 -19.86 18.80
N GLU A 131 8.38 -19.66 17.64
CA GLU A 131 6.99 -20.01 17.32
C GLU A 131 6.79 -21.53 17.12
N GLY A 132 7.87 -22.31 17.09
CA GLY A 132 7.81 -23.76 16.95
C GLY A 132 7.54 -24.26 15.54
N MET A 133 7.85 -23.46 14.50
CA MET A 133 7.69 -23.84 13.10
C MET A 133 8.56 -25.05 12.71
N LEU A 134 9.66 -25.31 13.43
CA LEU A 134 10.49 -26.50 13.28
C LEU A 134 9.95 -27.72 14.05
N GLY A 135 8.77 -27.62 14.66
CA GLY A 135 8.17 -28.63 15.52
C GLY A 135 8.66 -28.56 16.97
N ASP A 136 8.26 -29.55 17.77
CA ASP A 136 8.63 -29.61 19.19
C ASP A 136 10.13 -29.93 19.35
N ILE A 137 10.93 -28.93 19.70
CA ILE A 137 12.35 -29.07 19.93
C ILE A 137 12.58 -29.23 21.43
N PRO A 138 13.17 -30.37 21.90
CA PRO A 138 13.52 -30.54 23.30
C PRO A 138 14.42 -29.41 23.82
N GLN A 139 14.13 -28.86 24.98
CA GLN A 139 14.79 -27.70 25.56
C GLN A 139 16.34 -27.80 25.56
N HIS A 140 16.88 -28.99 25.78
CA HIS A 140 18.33 -29.24 25.80
C HIS A 140 18.98 -29.18 24.39
N LEU A 141 18.19 -29.18 23.30
CA LEU A 141 18.65 -29.09 21.92
C LEU A 141 18.46 -27.68 21.32
N GLN A 142 17.68 -26.81 21.94
CA GLN A 142 17.40 -25.46 21.40
C GLN A 142 18.67 -24.64 21.16
N ASN A 143 19.66 -24.75 22.05
CA ASN A 143 20.95 -24.04 21.91
C ASN A 143 21.87 -24.60 20.79
N TYR A 144 21.50 -25.70 20.15
CA TYR A 144 22.25 -26.29 19.04
C TYR A 144 21.63 -26.00 17.67
N ILE A 145 20.52 -25.25 17.64
CA ILE A 145 19.89 -24.85 16.37
C ILE A 145 20.73 -23.74 15.76
N ASP A 146 21.13 -23.95 14.51
CA ASP A 146 21.84 -22.95 13.71
C ASP A 146 20.83 -22.04 13.01
N ALA A 147 20.52 -20.90 13.62
CA ALA A 147 19.60 -19.91 13.07
C ALA A 147 20.12 -19.29 11.76
N ASP A 148 21.45 -19.20 11.57
CA ASP A 148 22.03 -18.67 10.34
C ASP A 148 21.84 -19.67 9.18
N ALA A 149 21.96 -20.97 9.44
CA ALA A 149 21.65 -22.00 8.44
C ALA A 149 20.16 -21.96 8.06
N TYR A 150 19.26 -21.90 9.05
CA TYR A 150 17.80 -21.81 8.79
C TYR A 150 17.43 -20.52 8.05
N ALA A 151 18.04 -19.38 8.40
CA ALA A 151 17.87 -18.11 7.68
C ALA A 151 18.25 -18.20 6.20
N ASN A 152 19.27 -19.01 5.86
CA ASN A 152 19.65 -19.23 4.46
C ASN A 152 18.62 -20.08 3.70
N ASP A 153 18.01 -21.06 4.37
CA ASP A 153 16.93 -21.85 3.76
C ASP A 153 15.69 -20.99 3.51
N LEU A 154 15.33 -20.09 4.45
CA LEU A 154 14.20 -19.19 4.29
C LEU A 154 14.30 -18.25 3.09
N LYS A 155 15.51 -17.94 2.60
CA LYS A 155 15.70 -17.13 1.39
C LYS A 155 15.16 -17.78 0.10
N CYS A 156 14.89 -19.08 0.14
CA CYS A 156 14.32 -19.79 -1.00
C CYS A 156 12.80 -19.58 -1.09
N ASP A 157 12.14 -19.39 0.05
CA ASP A 157 10.68 -19.38 0.13
C ASP A 157 10.12 -17.98 0.45
N TYR A 158 10.90 -17.16 1.14
CA TYR A 158 10.50 -15.81 1.57
C TYR A 158 11.23 -14.72 0.82
N PHE A 159 10.49 -13.73 0.36
CA PHE A 159 11.01 -12.52 -0.27
C PHE A 159 10.97 -11.37 0.72
N LYS A 160 11.92 -10.45 0.59
CA LYS A 160 11.98 -9.24 1.42
C LYS A 160 11.41 -8.06 0.67
N ALA A 161 10.54 -7.28 1.32
CA ALA A 161 10.05 -6.00 0.83
C ALA A 161 10.18 -4.92 1.92
N ASP A 162 10.35 -3.68 1.49
CA ASP A 162 10.31 -2.50 2.36
C ASP A 162 9.11 -1.63 1.94
N VAL A 163 8.05 -1.64 2.77
CA VAL A 163 6.78 -0.96 2.47
C VAL A 163 6.44 -0.03 3.62
N MET A 164 6.11 1.22 3.33
CA MET A 164 5.78 2.25 4.33
C MET A 164 6.86 2.48 5.41
N GLY A 165 8.12 2.10 5.12
CA GLY A 165 9.24 2.18 6.06
C GLY A 165 9.31 1.01 7.04
N GLU A 166 8.50 -0.02 6.86
CA GLU A 166 8.58 -1.30 7.55
C GLU A 166 9.26 -2.33 6.64
N THR A 167 10.17 -3.11 7.21
CA THR A 167 10.74 -4.27 6.54
C THR A 167 9.86 -5.48 6.80
N VAL A 168 9.45 -6.17 5.74
CA VAL A 168 8.62 -7.37 5.82
C VAL A 168 9.21 -8.50 4.98
N PHE A 169 8.95 -9.72 5.41
CA PHE A 169 9.22 -10.92 4.65
C PHE A 169 7.88 -11.56 4.26
N TYR A 170 7.73 -11.92 3.00
CA TYR A 170 6.48 -12.47 2.52
C TYR A 170 6.70 -13.73 1.69
N MET A 171 5.69 -14.59 1.69
CA MET A 171 5.55 -15.74 0.81
C MET A 171 4.17 -15.67 0.15
N SER A 172 4.11 -15.94 -1.15
CA SER A 172 2.84 -16.04 -1.91
C SER A 172 2.49 -17.50 -2.18
N PHE A 173 1.18 -17.81 -2.11
CA PHE A 173 0.63 -19.14 -2.33
C PHE A 173 0.02 -19.30 -3.72
#